data_efb403df998c579d87688e92d00e357f
#
_entry.id   efb403df998c579d87688e92d00e357f
#
_cell.length_a   1.000
_cell.length_b   1.000
_cell.length_c   1.000
_cell.angle_alpha   90.00
_cell.angle_beta   90.00
_cell.angle_gamma   90.00
#
_symmetry.space_group_name_H-M   'P 1'
#
loop_
_entity.id
_entity.type
_entity.pdbx_description
1 polymer ?
#
loop_
_entity_poly.entity_id
_entity_poly.type
_entity_poly.pdbx_seq_one_letter_code
_entity_poly.pdbx_strand_id
1 'polypeptide(L)'
;TQPIVPAVIEALHQAVDEMADAASFRGYAPDLGYDFLRRAIVENDYQKRGCSVSEDEIFISDGAKSDSGNIQEIFAKDCKIAVTDPVYPVYIDSNVMAGRCGAYDSQTQTWSDVVYMPCTRENDFVPEFPKQTPDIIYLCIPNNPTGTTITKAQLQKWVDYANETGAVIIYDAAYEAYITQSDVAHSIYECDGADTCAIEIRSFSKNAGFTGVRLGFTVVPKALTCGGVSLHAMWAR
;
A
#
# COMPACT_ATOMS: atom_id res chain seq x y z
N THR A 1 -17.23 1.63 -12.73
CA THR A 1 -16.04 1.12 -13.48
C THR A 1 -16.29 1.38 -14.95
N GLN A 2 -15.35 1.98 -15.64
CA GLN A 2 -15.40 2.19 -17.09
C GLN A 2 -14.77 0.99 -17.82
N PRO A 3 -15.14 0.75 -19.10
CA PRO A 3 -14.45 -0.24 -19.93
C PRO A 3 -12.94 0.03 -20.02
N ILE A 4 -12.17 -1.03 -20.18
CA ILE A 4 -10.72 -0.95 -20.37
C ILE A 4 -10.42 -0.23 -21.71
N VAL A 5 -9.41 0.64 -21.73
CA VAL A 5 -9.05 1.41 -22.90
C VAL A 5 -8.52 0.52 -24.04
N PRO A 6 -8.75 0.88 -25.33
CA PRO A 6 -8.40 0.02 -26.48
C PRO A 6 -6.93 -0.45 -26.50
N ALA A 7 -5.98 0.43 -26.17
CA ALA A 7 -4.56 0.07 -26.15
C ALA A 7 -4.23 -1.05 -25.15
N VAL A 8 -4.90 -1.07 -23.99
CA VAL A 8 -4.73 -2.13 -22.98
C VAL A 8 -5.39 -3.43 -23.46
N ILE A 9 -6.54 -3.35 -24.13
CA ILE A 9 -7.19 -4.53 -24.73
C ILE A 9 -6.28 -5.16 -25.79
N GLU A 10 -5.65 -4.35 -26.65
CA GLU A 10 -4.70 -4.86 -27.64
C GLU A 10 -3.50 -5.54 -26.98
N ALA A 11 -2.93 -4.94 -25.94
CA ALA A 11 -1.84 -5.55 -25.17
C ALA A 11 -2.24 -6.89 -24.50
N LEU A 12 -3.49 -7.01 -24.04
CA LEU A 12 -4.01 -8.28 -23.52
C LEU A 12 -4.13 -9.35 -24.60
N HIS A 13 -4.57 -8.99 -25.82
CA HIS A 13 -4.58 -9.92 -26.96
C HIS A 13 -3.17 -10.38 -27.31
N GLN A 14 -2.20 -9.47 -27.38
CA GLN A 14 -0.79 -9.82 -27.63
C GLN A 14 -0.25 -10.78 -26.55
N ALA A 15 -0.57 -10.54 -25.27
CA ALA A 15 -0.15 -11.42 -24.19
C ALA A 15 -0.77 -12.83 -24.31
N VAL A 16 -2.00 -12.94 -24.80
CA VAL A 16 -2.63 -14.24 -25.08
C VAL A 16 -1.94 -14.94 -26.26
N ASP A 17 -1.61 -14.22 -27.33
CA ASP A 17 -0.89 -14.78 -28.49
C ASP A 17 0.50 -15.27 -28.09
N GLU A 18 1.23 -14.56 -27.21
CA GLU A 18 2.51 -15.01 -26.65
C GLU A 18 2.40 -16.38 -25.95
N MET A 19 1.25 -16.70 -25.35
CA MET A 19 1.04 -17.99 -24.68
C MET A 19 0.92 -19.17 -25.66
N ALA A 20 0.61 -18.93 -26.92
CA ALA A 20 0.46 -19.95 -27.94
C ALA A 20 1.81 -20.36 -28.58
N ASP A 21 2.84 -19.56 -28.45
CA ASP A 21 4.18 -19.81 -29.01
C ASP A 21 5.15 -20.33 -27.96
N ALA A 22 5.76 -21.49 -28.22
CA ALA A 22 6.70 -22.10 -27.30
C ALA A 22 7.94 -21.23 -26.99
N ALA A 23 8.31 -20.30 -27.89
CA ALA A 23 9.45 -19.40 -27.68
C ALA A 23 9.13 -18.23 -26.74
N SER A 24 7.86 -17.81 -26.68
CA SER A 24 7.38 -16.69 -25.84
C SER A 24 6.50 -17.11 -24.66
N PHE A 25 6.09 -18.39 -24.61
CA PHE A 25 5.27 -18.92 -23.53
C PHE A 25 5.88 -18.65 -22.15
N ARG A 26 5.07 -18.12 -21.27
CA ARG A 26 5.46 -17.82 -19.89
C ARG A 26 4.65 -18.70 -18.94
N GLY A 27 5.34 -19.58 -18.22
CA GLY A 27 4.77 -20.40 -17.15
C GLY A 27 4.66 -19.63 -15.84
N TYR A 28 5.08 -20.23 -14.73
CA TYR A 28 5.17 -19.52 -13.45
C TYR A 28 6.12 -18.32 -13.57
N ALA A 29 5.66 -17.17 -13.09
CA ALA A 29 6.51 -16.00 -12.95
C ALA A 29 7.58 -16.22 -11.86
N PRO A 30 8.71 -15.49 -11.89
CA PRO A 30 9.57 -15.35 -10.72
C PRO A 30 8.77 -14.83 -9.51
N ASP A 31 9.18 -15.18 -8.29
CA ASP A 31 8.44 -14.84 -7.06
C ASP A 31 8.15 -13.33 -6.90
N LEU A 32 9.06 -12.48 -7.32
CA LEU A 32 8.88 -11.03 -7.32
C LEU A 32 8.07 -10.50 -8.51
N GLY A 33 7.76 -11.33 -9.49
CA GLY A 33 7.21 -10.94 -10.79
C GLY A 33 8.27 -10.76 -11.87
N TYR A 34 7.84 -10.53 -13.12
CA TYR A 34 8.74 -10.38 -14.26
C TYR A 34 9.57 -9.09 -14.18
N ASP A 35 10.86 -9.18 -14.50
CA ASP A 35 11.82 -8.08 -14.45
C ASP A 35 11.40 -6.89 -15.32
N PHE A 36 10.87 -7.16 -16.52
CA PHE A 36 10.43 -6.09 -17.43
C PHE A 36 9.32 -5.22 -16.81
N LEU A 37 8.40 -5.83 -16.05
CA LEU A 37 7.32 -5.10 -15.38
C LEU A 37 7.85 -4.30 -14.20
N ARG A 38 8.68 -4.92 -13.33
CA ARG A 38 9.29 -4.25 -12.19
C ARG A 38 10.14 -3.05 -12.62
N ARG A 39 10.93 -3.21 -13.70
CA ARG A 39 11.70 -2.12 -14.30
C ARG A 39 10.81 -1.00 -14.83
N ALA A 40 9.74 -1.33 -15.57
CA ALA A 40 8.80 -0.34 -16.06
C ALA A 40 8.12 0.45 -14.93
N ILE A 41 7.81 -0.22 -13.80
CA ILE A 41 7.27 0.43 -12.61
C ILE A 41 8.31 1.39 -12.00
N VAL A 42 9.56 0.94 -11.80
CA VAL A 42 10.62 1.81 -11.28
C VAL A 42 10.79 3.06 -12.13
N GLU A 43 10.91 2.89 -13.44
CA GLU A 43 11.13 4.00 -14.39
C GLU A 43 9.96 4.99 -14.43
N ASN A 44 8.72 4.50 -14.41
CA ASN A 44 7.55 5.33 -14.65
C ASN A 44 6.87 5.87 -13.38
N ASP A 45 6.87 5.09 -12.30
CA ASP A 45 6.17 5.48 -11.08
C ASP A 45 7.10 6.10 -10.02
N TYR A 46 8.40 5.77 -10.02
CA TYR A 46 9.33 6.22 -8.98
C TYR A 46 10.43 7.15 -9.47
N GLN A 47 11.22 6.76 -10.46
CA GLN A 47 12.34 7.59 -10.94
C GLN A 47 11.89 8.94 -11.49
N LYS A 48 10.77 8.98 -12.20
CA LYS A 48 10.18 10.24 -12.70
C LYS A 48 9.77 11.21 -11.60
N ARG A 49 9.60 10.71 -10.37
CA ARG A 49 9.24 11.49 -9.18
C ARG A 49 10.45 11.75 -8.26
N GLY A 50 11.65 11.28 -8.68
CA GLY A 50 12.87 11.42 -7.88
C GLY A 50 12.96 10.42 -6.70
N CYS A 51 12.13 9.38 -6.68
CA CYS A 51 12.16 8.36 -5.63
C CYS A 51 13.22 7.29 -5.95
N SER A 52 13.99 6.90 -4.94
CA SER A 52 15.04 5.87 -5.03
C SER A 52 14.47 4.50 -4.63
N VAL A 53 13.67 3.90 -5.53
CA VAL A 53 13.17 2.54 -5.38
C VAL A 53 13.87 1.64 -6.40
N SER A 54 14.35 0.47 -5.96
CA SER A 54 15.02 -0.50 -6.83
C SER A 54 14.07 -1.62 -7.29
N GLU A 55 14.38 -2.25 -8.43
CA GLU A 55 13.54 -3.30 -9.02
C GLU A 55 13.26 -4.47 -8.07
N ASP A 56 14.23 -4.81 -7.22
CA ASP A 56 14.12 -5.92 -6.26
C ASP A 56 13.43 -5.55 -4.94
N GLU A 57 12.97 -4.31 -4.79
CA GLU A 57 12.07 -3.87 -3.72
C GLU A 57 10.59 -3.93 -4.14
N ILE A 58 10.31 -4.27 -5.42
CA ILE A 58 8.97 -4.38 -5.98
C ILE A 58 8.54 -5.83 -6.05
N PHE A 59 7.37 -6.12 -5.51
CA PHE A 59 6.74 -7.43 -5.47
C PHE A 59 5.40 -7.36 -6.19
N ILE A 60 5.30 -8.02 -7.35
CA ILE A 60 4.08 -8.05 -8.17
C ILE A 60 3.07 -9.03 -7.55
N SER A 61 1.81 -8.62 -7.52
CA SER A 61 0.72 -9.37 -6.90
C SER A 61 -0.57 -9.35 -7.74
N ASP A 62 -1.57 -10.07 -7.29
CA ASP A 62 -2.92 -10.08 -7.85
C ASP A 62 -3.80 -8.92 -7.33
N GLY A 63 -3.21 -7.94 -6.66
CA GLY A 63 -3.86 -6.69 -6.27
C GLY A 63 -3.66 -6.28 -4.82
N ALA A 64 -3.77 -4.99 -4.58
CA ALA A 64 -3.56 -4.36 -3.27
C ALA A 64 -4.37 -4.97 -2.12
N LYS A 65 -5.56 -5.53 -2.40
CA LYS A 65 -6.37 -6.18 -1.37
C LYS A 65 -5.72 -7.45 -0.84
N SER A 66 -5.15 -8.27 -1.72
CA SER A 66 -4.40 -9.48 -1.34
C SER A 66 -3.14 -9.09 -0.57
N ASP A 67 -2.41 -8.08 -1.04
CA ASP A 67 -1.24 -7.57 -0.35
C ASP A 67 -1.58 -7.05 1.05
N SER A 68 -2.66 -6.26 1.19
CA SER A 68 -3.13 -5.78 2.50
C SER A 68 -3.53 -6.91 3.45
N GLY A 69 -4.06 -8.01 2.91
CA GLY A 69 -4.41 -9.20 3.67
C GLY A 69 -3.19 -10.01 4.10
N ASN A 70 -2.18 -10.11 3.25
CA ASN A 70 -1.03 -10.97 3.47
C ASN A 70 0.11 -10.26 4.23
N ILE A 71 0.31 -8.95 4.02
CA ILE A 71 1.45 -8.21 4.59
C ILE A 71 1.52 -8.30 6.11
N GLN A 72 0.40 -8.46 6.78
CA GLN A 72 0.34 -8.56 8.22
C GLN A 72 0.91 -9.87 8.79
N GLU A 73 1.13 -10.90 7.93
CA GLU A 73 1.75 -12.17 8.36
C GLU A 73 3.22 -11.99 8.78
N ILE A 74 3.88 -10.90 8.31
CA ILE A 74 5.26 -10.60 8.71
C ILE A 74 5.34 -9.83 10.04
N PHE A 75 4.21 -9.49 10.66
CA PHE A 75 4.16 -8.78 11.94
C PHE A 75 3.71 -9.68 13.07
N ALA A 76 4.20 -9.42 14.28
CA ALA A 76 3.81 -10.16 15.48
C ALA A 76 2.31 -9.96 15.80
N LYS A 77 1.70 -10.96 16.47
CA LYS A 77 0.26 -10.95 16.77
C LYS A 77 -0.17 -9.90 17.79
N ASP A 78 0.76 -9.44 18.61
CA ASP A 78 0.56 -8.41 19.63
C ASP A 78 0.83 -6.98 19.13
N CYS A 79 1.20 -6.82 17.85
CA CYS A 79 1.31 -5.50 17.24
C CYS A 79 -0.02 -4.74 17.29
N LYS A 80 0.04 -3.49 17.75
CA LYS A 80 -1.09 -2.57 17.77
C LYS A 80 -1.22 -1.85 16.43
N ILE A 81 -2.42 -1.80 15.90
CA ILE A 81 -2.71 -1.12 14.64
C ILE A 81 -3.39 0.21 14.87
N ALA A 82 -3.05 1.21 14.06
CA ALA A 82 -3.79 2.45 13.93
C ALA A 82 -4.40 2.59 12.54
N VAL A 83 -5.64 3.02 12.48
CA VAL A 83 -6.39 3.23 11.23
C VAL A 83 -7.09 4.58 11.26
N THR A 84 -7.28 5.21 10.10
CA THR A 84 -8.18 6.37 10.00
C THR A 84 -9.62 5.95 10.22
N ASP A 85 -10.46 6.86 10.68
CA ASP A 85 -11.90 6.62 10.84
C ASP A 85 -12.68 7.77 10.18
N PRO A 86 -13.41 7.49 9.09
CA PRO A 86 -13.67 6.18 8.47
C PRO A 86 -12.47 5.60 7.70
N VAL A 87 -12.47 4.27 7.53
CA VAL A 87 -11.38 3.49 6.93
C VAL A 87 -11.89 2.49 5.90
N TYR A 88 -11.03 2.08 4.98
CA TYR A 88 -11.29 0.92 4.13
C TYR A 88 -11.32 -0.36 5.01
N PRO A 89 -12.45 -1.11 5.03
CA PRO A 89 -12.69 -2.16 6.02
C PRO A 89 -11.62 -3.26 6.07
N VAL A 90 -10.96 -3.51 4.93
CA VAL A 90 -9.97 -4.60 4.81
C VAL A 90 -8.84 -4.48 5.82
N TYR A 91 -8.41 -3.26 6.20
CA TYR A 91 -7.32 -3.12 7.17
C TYR A 91 -7.73 -3.60 8.56
N ILE A 92 -8.97 -3.37 8.96
CA ILE A 92 -9.51 -3.91 10.23
C ILE A 92 -9.79 -5.40 10.08
N ASP A 93 -10.55 -5.80 9.06
CA ASP A 93 -11.01 -7.19 8.88
C ASP A 93 -9.83 -8.16 8.85
N SER A 94 -8.77 -7.83 8.11
CA SER A 94 -7.59 -8.68 8.03
C SER A 94 -6.86 -8.81 9.36
N ASN A 95 -6.77 -7.73 10.14
CA ASN A 95 -6.17 -7.75 11.48
C ASN A 95 -7.07 -8.45 12.51
N VAL A 96 -8.39 -8.37 12.37
CA VAL A 96 -9.34 -9.19 13.15
C VAL A 96 -9.12 -10.68 12.89
N MET A 97 -9.01 -11.06 11.63
CA MET A 97 -8.72 -12.45 11.23
C MET A 97 -7.38 -12.94 11.76
N ALA A 98 -6.39 -12.06 11.86
CA ALA A 98 -5.08 -12.34 12.45
C ALA A 98 -5.09 -12.35 14.00
N GLY A 99 -6.19 -11.93 14.64
CA GLY A 99 -6.34 -11.92 16.10
C GLY A 99 -5.70 -10.73 16.81
N ARG A 100 -5.47 -9.60 16.12
CA ARG A 100 -4.81 -8.39 16.70
C ARG A 100 -5.76 -7.37 17.29
N CYS A 101 -7.05 -7.46 17.05
CA CYS A 101 -7.97 -6.34 17.32
C CYS A 101 -8.65 -6.40 18.70
N GLY A 102 -8.41 -7.45 19.47
CA GLY A 102 -9.05 -7.61 20.80
C GLY A 102 -10.54 -7.93 20.73
N ALA A 103 -11.32 -7.41 21.66
CA ALA A 103 -12.75 -7.63 21.75
C ALA A 103 -13.54 -6.56 20.97
N TYR A 104 -14.63 -6.99 20.32
CA TYR A 104 -15.54 -6.09 19.63
C TYR A 104 -16.59 -5.54 20.60
N ASP A 105 -16.72 -4.22 20.65
CA ASP A 105 -17.81 -3.53 21.37
C ASP A 105 -18.93 -3.16 20.39
N SER A 106 -20.09 -3.79 20.55
CA SER A 106 -21.25 -3.55 19.69
C SER A 106 -21.94 -2.20 19.93
N GLN A 107 -21.70 -1.53 21.05
CA GLN A 107 -22.29 -0.22 21.34
C GLN A 107 -21.52 0.89 20.62
N THR A 108 -20.20 0.84 20.66
CA THR A 108 -19.33 1.81 19.99
C THR A 108 -18.97 1.40 18.55
N GLN A 109 -19.24 0.14 18.18
CA GLN A 109 -18.86 -0.47 16.91
C GLN A 109 -17.33 -0.45 16.67
N THR A 110 -16.55 -0.59 17.74
CA THR A 110 -15.09 -0.54 17.70
C THR A 110 -14.46 -1.80 18.28
N TRP A 111 -13.20 -2.05 17.93
CA TRP A 111 -12.37 -3.10 18.51
C TRP A 111 -11.45 -2.51 19.58
N SER A 112 -11.29 -3.19 20.72
CA SER A 112 -10.58 -2.67 21.89
C SER A 112 -9.11 -2.37 21.67
N ASP A 113 -8.44 -3.10 20.80
CA ASP A 113 -7.00 -3.02 20.56
C ASP A 113 -6.65 -2.29 19.26
N VAL A 114 -7.64 -1.66 18.62
CA VAL A 114 -7.45 -0.81 17.43
C VAL A 114 -7.43 0.65 17.84
N VAL A 115 -6.42 1.37 17.38
CA VAL A 115 -6.32 2.82 17.55
C VAL A 115 -6.99 3.51 16.36
N TYR A 116 -8.13 4.15 16.63
CA TYR A 116 -8.87 4.90 15.62
C TYR A 116 -8.40 6.35 15.60
N MET A 117 -8.10 6.86 14.38
CA MET A 117 -7.68 8.24 14.13
C MET A 117 -8.82 8.95 13.38
N PRO A 118 -9.65 9.75 14.06
CA PRO A 118 -10.79 10.38 13.43
C PRO A 118 -10.40 11.28 12.26
N CYS A 119 -11.08 11.12 11.12
CA CYS A 119 -11.01 11.97 9.95
C CYS A 119 -12.38 12.56 9.71
N THR A 120 -12.66 13.69 10.32
CA THR A 120 -13.97 14.33 10.34
C THR A 120 -13.92 15.70 9.70
N ARG A 121 -15.09 16.31 9.52
CA ARG A 121 -15.18 17.66 8.99
C ARG A 121 -14.49 18.70 9.89
N GLU A 122 -14.50 18.46 11.21
CA GLU A 122 -13.94 19.36 12.21
C GLU A 122 -12.42 19.45 12.15
N ASN A 123 -11.74 18.41 11.63
CA ASN A 123 -10.29 18.39 11.43
C ASN A 123 -9.88 18.36 9.94
N ASP A 124 -10.78 18.84 9.06
CA ASP A 124 -10.57 18.85 7.60
C ASP A 124 -10.18 17.48 7.03
N PHE A 125 -10.64 16.39 7.65
CA PHE A 125 -10.31 15.00 7.32
C PHE A 125 -8.81 14.68 7.37
N VAL A 126 -8.03 15.46 8.10
CA VAL A 126 -6.61 15.20 8.35
C VAL A 126 -6.47 14.40 9.66
N PRO A 127 -5.96 13.16 9.62
CA PRO A 127 -5.82 12.38 10.83
C PRO A 127 -4.80 13.00 11.79
N GLU A 128 -5.14 13.03 13.08
CA GLU A 128 -4.24 13.44 14.14
C GLU A 128 -3.36 12.26 14.57
N PHE A 129 -2.18 12.56 15.09
CA PHE A 129 -1.31 11.54 15.65
C PHE A 129 -1.98 10.84 16.83
N PRO A 130 -1.92 9.50 16.89
CA PRO A 130 -2.56 8.75 17.95
C PRO A 130 -1.89 9.03 19.29
N LYS A 131 -2.71 9.11 20.38
CA LYS A 131 -2.20 9.28 21.73
C LYS A 131 -1.45 8.06 22.25
N GLN A 132 -1.81 6.89 21.76
CA GLN A 132 -1.14 5.63 22.02
C GLN A 132 -0.31 5.27 20.81
N THR A 133 0.98 5.05 20.99
CA THR A 133 1.90 4.65 19.92
C THR A 133 1.49 3.29 19.34
N PRO A 134 1.15 3.22 18.06
CA PRO A 134 0.90 1.96 17.37
C PRO A 134 2.21 1.36 16.85
N ASP A 135 2.18 0.07 16.51
CA ASP A 135 3.26 -0.60 15.80
C ASP A 135 3.07 -0.51 14.27
N ILE A 136 1.81 -0.49 13.82
CA ILE A 136 1.44 -0.43 12.41
C ILE A 136 0.43 0.70 12.19
N ILE A 137 0.67 1.54 11.20
CA ILE A 137 -0.21 2.65 10.83
C ILE A 137 -0.69 2.43 9.40
N TYR A 138 -2.01 2.33 9.20
CA TYR A 138 -2.60 2.28 7.86
C TYR A 138 -2.99 3.67 7.40
N LEU A 139 -2.42 4.12 6.28
CA LEU A 139 -2.77 5.37 5.62
C LEU A 139 -3.16 5.09 4.17
N CYS A 140 -4.36 5.47 3.76
CA CYS A 140 -4.83 5.40 2.38
C CYS A 140 -4.95 6.82 1.83
N ILE A 141 -4.14 7.16 0.82
CA ILE A 141 -4.10 8.51 0.24
C ILE A 141 -4.07 8.44 -1.28
N PRO A 142 -5.08 8.98 -1.96
CA PRO A 142 -6.37 9.49 -1.47
C PRO A 142 -7.17 8.46 -0.67
N ASN A 143 -7.88 8.92 0.38
CA ASN A 143 -8.53 8.01 1.32
C ASN A 143 -9.79 7.35 0.73
N ASN A 144 -9.97 6.10 1.05
CA ASN A 144 -11.22 5.37 0.89
C ASN A 144 -11.85 5.17 2.29
N PRO A 145 -13.05 5.75 2.59
CA PRO A 145 -14.10 6.14 1.64
C PRO A 145 -14.24 7.66 1.38
N THR A 146 -13.48 8.52 2.04
CA THR A 146 -13.73 9.98 2.03
C THR A 146 -13.33 10.68 0.74
N GLY A 147 -12.37 10.11 0.00
CA GLY A 147 -11.76 10.73 -1.18
C GLY A 147 -10.84 11.91 -0.85
N THR A 148 -10.55 12.13 0.40
CA THR A 148 -9.69 13.23 0.87
C THR A 148 -8.21 12.89 0.75
N THR A 149 -7.38 13.91 0.72
CA THR A 149 -5.92 13.82 0.66
C THR A 149 -5.29 14.63 1.78
N ILE A 150 -4.01 14.38 2.02
CA ILE A 150 -3.16 15.24 2.85
C ILE A 150 -2.00 15.75 1.99
N THR A 151 -1.47 16.92 2.32
CA THR A 151 -0.32 17.48 1.62
C THR A 151 0.94 16.65 1.84
N LYS A 152 1.92 16.78 0.94
CA LYS A 152 3.25 16.15 1.12
C LYS A 152 3.89 16.56 2.46
N ALA A 153 3.73 17.82 2.87
CA ALA A 153 4.24 18.31 4.15
C ALA A 153 3.56 17.64 5.36
N GLN A 154 2.26 17.31 5.25
CA GLN A 154 1.55 16.56 6.29
C GLN A 154 1.97 15.09 6.27
N LEU A 155 2.15 14.49 5.09
CA LEU A 155 2.65 13.12 4.96
C LEU A 155 4.07 12.98 5.51
N GLN A 156 4.95 13.98 5.30
CA GLN A 156 6.29 14.01 5.90
C GLN A 156 6.24 13.90 7.42
N LYS A 157 5.32 14.59 8.07
CA LYS A 157 5.16 14.49 9.54
C LYS A 157 4.78 13.07 10.00
N TRP A 158 4.03 12.32 9.18
CA TRP A 158 3.74 10.92 9.47
C TRP A 158 4.97 10.02 9.32
N VAL A 159 5.79 10.29 8.32
CA VAL A 159 7.09 9.60 8.15
C VAL A 159 8.02 9.90 9.32
N ASP A 160 8.13 11.16 9.72
CA ASP A 160 8.93 11.57 10.88
C ASP A 160 8.43 10.89 12.15
N TYR A 161 7.12 10.92 12.41
CA TYR A 161 6.50 10.24 13.55
C TYR A 161 6.77 8.73 13.57
N ALA A 162 6.66 8.05 12.42
CA ALA A 162 6.90 6.63 12.33
C ALA A 162 8.38 6.29 12.61
N ASN A 163 9.32 7.08 12.08
CA ASN A 163 10.74 6.92 12.37
C ASN A 163 11.08 7.18 13.85
N GLU A 164 10.47 8.19 14.47
CA GLU A 164 10.67 8.51 15.88
C GLU A 164 10.13 7.44 16.82
N THR A 165 9.01 6.84 16.47
CA THR A 165 8.30 5.85 17.31
C THR A 165 8.66 4.40 17.02
N GLY A 166 9.28 4.14 15.87
CA GLY A 166 9.57 2.79 15.37
C GLY A 166 8.34 2.09 14.77
N ALA A 167 7.27 2.82 14.49
CA ALA A 167 6.09 2.29 13.82
C ALA A 167 6.33 2.06 12.33
N VAL A 168 5.60 1.12 11.72
CA VAL A 168 5.64 0.87 10.28
C VAL A 168 4.36 1.42 9.63
N ILE A 169 4.50 2.25 8.62
CA ILE A 169 3.38 2.74 7.82
C ILE A 169 3.09 1.75 6.69
N ILE A 170 1.85 1.26 6.61
CA ILE A 170 1.29 0.61 5.42
C ILE A 170 0.56 1.69 4.64
N TYR A 171 1.18 2.15 3.56
CA TYR A 171 0.68 3.24 2.73
C TYR A 171 -0.05 2.69 1.51
N ASP A 172 -1.37 2.82 1.47
CA ASP A 172 -2.18 2.39 0.33
C ASP A 172 -2.37 3.55 -0.65
N ALA A 173 -1.70 3.45 -1.79
CA ALA A 173 -1.74 4.43 -2.87
C ALA A 173 -2.61 3.95 -4.06
N ALA A 174 -3.62 3.11 -3.82
CA ALA A 174 -4.47 2.56 -4.88
C ALA A 174 -5.19 3.63 -5.72
N TYR A 175 -5.34 4.84 -5.20
CA TYR A 175 -6.02 5.96 -5.84
C TYR A 175 -5.08 7.09 -6.29
N GLU A 176 -3.76 6.89 -6.24
CA GLU A 176 -2.76 7.94 -6.53
C GLU A 176 -2.93 8.60 -7.90
N ALA A 177 -3.37 7.83 -8.91
CA ALA A 177 -3.59 8.33 -10.26
C ALA A 177 -4.69 9.40 -10.37
N TYR A 178 -5.49 9.56 -9.33
CA TYR A 178 -6.55 10.59 -9.27
C TYR A 178 -6.12 11.87 -8.55
N ILE A 179 -4.90 11.93 -8.05
CA ILE A 179 -4.33 13.14 -7.44
C ILE A 179 -4.15 14.20 -8.54
N THR A 180 -4.72 15.38 -8.31
CA THR A 180 -4.61 16.54 -9.21
C THR A 180 -3.95 17.74 -8.55
N GLN A 181 -3.75 17.69 -7.24
CA GLN A 181 -3.11 18.74 -6.46
C GLN A 181 -1.59 18.61 -6.55
N SER A 182 -0.89 19.72 -6.75
CA SER A 182 0.57 19.73 -6.88
C SER A 182 1.32 19.57 -5.56
N ASP A 183 0.64 19.74 -4.44
CA ASP A 183 1.20 19.65 -3.09
C ASP A 183 0.91 18.31 -2.41
N VAL A 184 0.29 17.36 -3.11
CA VAL A 184 -0.01 16.00 -2.65
C VAL A 184 0.99 15.03 -3.29
N ALA A 185 1.65 14.23 -2.46
CA ALA A 185 2.59 13.20 -2.94
C ALA A 185 1.85 12.04 -3.62
N HIS A 186 2.39 11.54 -4.73
CA HIS A 186 1.89 10.35 -5.42
C HIS A 186 2.49 9.05 -4.86
N SER A 187 3.57 9.15 -4.12
CA SER A 187 4.22 8.05 -3.41
C SER A 187 4.71 8.54 -2.05
N ILE A 188 4.65 7.67 -1.04
CA ILE A 188 5.24 7.99 0.26
C ILE A 188 6.75 8.20 0.17
N TYR A 189 7.40 7.55 -0.81
CA TYR A 189 8.85 7.68 -1.04
C TYR A 189 9.29 9.02 -1.63
N GLU A 190 8.36 9.94 -1.88
CA GLU A 190 8.67 11.36 -2.10
C GLU A 190 8.98 12.09 -0.79
N CYS A 191 8.73 11.47 0.37
CA CYS A 191 9.06 11.99 1.70
C CYS A 191 10.40 11.44 2.17
N ASP A 192 11.20 12.29 2.80
CA ASP A 192 12.52 11.92 3.31
C ASP A 192 12.42 10.90 4.45
N GLY A 193 13.20 9.80 4.36
CA GLY A 193 13.23 8.73 5.37
C GLY A 193 12.03 7.76 5.32
N ALA A 194 11.20 7.81 4.28
CA ALA A 194 10.07 6.87 4.14
C ALA A 194 10.55 5.42 3.87
N ASP A 195 11.71 5.24 3.28
CA ASP A 195 12.32 3.93 3.01
C ASP A 195 12.71 3.16 4.26
N THR A 196 12.79 3.82 5.42
CA THR A 196 13.11 3.21 6.70
C THR A 196 11.88 2.90 7.56
N CYS A 197 10.68 3.37 7.18
CA CYS A 197 9.48 3.21 8.01
C CYS A 197 8.21 2.85 7.23
N ALA A 198 8.22 2.76 5.90
CA ALA A 198 7.00 2.58 5.13
C ALA A 198 7.06 1.44 4.11
N ILE A 199 5.93 0.74 3.98
CA ILE A 199 5.62 -0.20 2.89
C ILE A 199 4.52 0.46 2.04
N GLU A 200 4.70 0.55 0.73
CA GLU A 200 3.70 1.11 -0.18
C GLU A 200 2.98 0.02 -0.95
N ILE A 201 1.66 0.06 -0.97
CA ILE A 201 0.80 -0.85 -1.73
C ILE A 201 0.16 -0.09 -2.90
N ARG A 202 0.24 -0.66 -4.10
CA ARG A 202 -0.25 -0.10 -5.36
C ARG A 202 -1.24 -1.02 -6.05
N SER A 203 -2.13 -0.44 -6.87
CA SER A 203 -3.17 -1.19 -7.56
C SER A 203 -3.41 -0.70 -8.97
N PHE A 204 -3.49 -1.61 -9.92
CA PHE A 204 -3.96 -1.33 -11.28
C PHE A 204 -5.49 -1.45 -11.42
N SER A 205 -6.18 -1.80 -10.34
CA SER A 205 -7.66 -1.92 -10.36
C SER A 205 -8.37 -0.62 -10.74
N LYS A 206 -7.77 0.53 -10.39
CA LYS A 206 -8.38 1.86 -10.59
C LYS A 206 -7.88 2.53 -11.87
N ASN A 207 -6.59 2.76 -11.97
CA ASN A 207 -5.97 3.48 -13.08
C ASN A 207 -6.03 2.70 -14.41
N ALA A 208 -5.83 1.38 -14.40
CA ALA A 208 -5.90 0.52 -15.60
C ALA A 208 -7.25 -0.16 -15.81
N GLY A 209 -8.21 0.02 -14.91
CA GLY A 209 -9.51 -0.67 -14.97
C GLY A 209 -9.44 -2.17 -14.66
N PHE A 210 -8.39 -2.64 -14.00
CA PHE A 210 -8.13 -4.08 -13.75
C PHE A 210 -8.88 -4.65 -12.54
N THR A 211 -10.07 -4.14 -12.25
CA THR A 211 -10.88 -4.64 -11.13
C THR A 211 -11.14 -6.16 -11.21
N GLY A 212 -11.31 -6.69 -12.42
CA GLY A 212 -11.53 -8.11 -12.71
C GLY A 212 -10.30 -8.86 -13.24
N VAL A 213 -9.31 -8.17 -13.79
CA VAL A 213 -8.07 -8.75 -14.31
C VAL A 213 -7.11 -9.13 -13.18
N ARG A 214 -7.06 -8.32 -12.14
CA ARG A 214 -6.26 -8.49 -10.93
C ARG A 214 -4.76 -8.26 -11.16
N LEU A 215 -4.28 -7.07 -10.79
CA LEU A 215 -2.86 -6.74 -10.79
C LEU A 215 -2.61 -5.63 -9.77
N GLY A 216 -1.55 -5.77 -9.01
CA GLY A 216 -1.03 -4.78 -8.07
C GLY A 216 0.44 -5.04 -7.79
N PHE A 217 1.00 -4.26 -6.90
CA PHE A 217 2.34 -4.50 -6.39
C PHE A 217 2.53 -3.85 -5.03
N THR A 218 3.48 -4.39 -4.29
CA THR A 218 3.94 -3.83 -3.02
C THR A 218 5.40 -3.44 -3.14
N VAL A 219 5.77 -2.30 -2.58
CA VAL A 219 7.17 -1.89 -2.41
C VAL A 219 7.56 -2.07 -0.96
N VAL A 220 8.55 -2.90 -0.72
CA VAL A 220 9.15 -3.12 0.61
C VAL A 220 10.63 -2.76 0.54
N PRO A 221 11.03 -1.61 1.09
CA PRO A 221 12.42 -1.17 1.03
C PRO A 221 13.38 -2.12 1.78
N LYS A 222 14.57 -2.30 1.24
CA LYS A 222 15.63 -3.08 1.90
C LYS A 222 16.13 -2.43 3.20
N ALA A 223 16.01 -1.10 3.29
CA ALA A 223 16.38 -0.34 4.48
C ALA A 223 15.40 -0.57 5.63
N LEU A 224 14.17 -1.01 5.34
CA LEU A 224 13.11 -1.16 6.32
C LEU A 224 13.37 -2.36 7.24
N THR A 225 13.58 -2.07 8.51
CA THR A 225 13.76 -3.08 9.57
C THR A 225 12.80 -2.83 10.73
N CYS A 226 12.35 -3.89 11.37
CA CYS A 226 11.57 -3.82 12.61
C CYS A 226 12.17 -4.79 13.62
N GLY A 227 12.50 -4.29 14.83
CA GLY A 227 13.15 -5.11 15.86
C GLY A 227 14.50 -5.74 15.41
N GLY A 228 15.21 -5.10 14.47
CA GLY A 228 16.45 -5.61 13.89
C GLY A 228 16.26 -6.67 12.80
N VAL A 229 15.02 -6.93 12.38
CA VAL A 229 14.70 -7.88 11.30
C VAL A 229 14.34 -7.14 10.04
N SER A 230 14.87 -7.54 8.88
CA SER A 230 14.52 -6.98 7.58
C SER A 230 13.11 -7.41 7.16
N LEU A 231 12.19 -6.45 7.02
CA LEU A 231 10.83 -6.73 6.52
C LEU A 231 10.86 -7.12 5.05
N HIS A 232 11.78 -6.56 4.26
CA HIS A 232 12.00 -6.98 2.88
C HIS A 232 12.34 -8.48 2.79
N ALA A 233 13.30 -8.95 3.58
CA ALA A 233 13.69 -10.36 3.58
C ALA A 233 12.57 -11.29 4.06
N MET A 234 11.68 -10.82 4.95
CA MET A 234 10.51 -11.58 5.37
C MET A 234 9.45 -11.66 4.28
N TRP A 235 9.20 -10.55 3.57
CA TRP A 235 8.20 -10.49 2.50
C TRP A 235 8.62 -11.26 1.24
N ALA A 236 9.92 -11.36 0.99
CA ALA A 236 10.50 -12.07 -0.16
C ALA A 236 10.43 -13.62 -0.05
N ARG A 237 9.88 -14.17 1.02
CA ARG A 237 9.75 -15.62 1.25
C ARG A 237 8.35 -16.13 0.96
#